data_2fa44354456f7f9c08b339997128838b
#
_entry.id   2fa44354456f7f9c08b339997128838b
#
_cell.length_a   1.000
_cell.length_b   1.000
_cell.length_c   1.000
_cell.angle_alpha   90.00
_cell.angle_beta   90.00
_cell.angle_gamma   90.00
#
_symmetry.space_group_name_H-M   'P 1'
#
loop_
_entity.id
_entity.type
_entity.pdbx_description
1 polymer ?
#
loop_
_entity_poly.entity_id
_entity_poly.type
_entity_poly.pdbx_seq_one_letter_code
_entity_poly.pdbx_strand_id
1 'polypeptide(L)'
;MLTLDKFEEASEKVKEVTLETKLIYSNYLSEQTGNKVYLKPENMQFTGAYKVRGAYYKISTLSEEERERGLITASAGNHAQGVAYAAKCYGCKATIVMPTTTPLIKVNRTKSYGADVVLYGDVYDEACAHAYELAEKHGYTFIHPFDDLTVATGQGTIAMEIFKELPLVEYILVPIGGGGLATGVSTLAKLLNPKIKVIGVEPAGANCMQASFKAGKVTTLPAVNTIADGTAVKTPGEKIFPYIQKNLDDIITVSDDELVVSFLDMVENHKMVVENSGLLTVAALKHLNVKDKRVVSILSGGNMDVITMSSVVQQGLIFRDRIFTVSVLLPDKPGELCKVSG
;
A
#
# COMPACT_ATOMS: atom_id res chain seq x y z
N MET A 1 -19.61 8.55 -9.77
CA MET A 1 -18.87 8.12 -10.98
C MET A 1 -17.51 8.82 -10.95
N LEU A 2 -16.43 8.13 -11.31
CA LEU A 2 -15.09 8.71 -11.42
C LEU A 2 -14.97 9.43 -12.77
N THR A 3 -14.73 10.75 -12.73
CA THR A 3 -14.62 11.61 -13.93
C THR A 3 -13.31 12.37 -13.91
N LEU A 4 -12.83 12.86 -15.05
CA LEU A 4 -11.61 13.61 -15.16
C LEU A 4 -11.63 14.87 -14.28
N ASP A 5 -12.73 15.63 -14.33
CA ASP A 5 -12.91 16.85 -13.52
C ASP A 5 -12.73 16.61 -12.01
N LYS A 6 -13.23 15.47 -11.50
CA LYS A 6 -13.03 15.08 -10.09
C LYS A 6 -11.58 14.72 -9.78
N PHE A 7 -10.86 14.10 -10.70
CA PHE A 7 -9.44 13.83 -10.52
C PHE A 7 -8.60 15.12 -10.57
N GLU A 8 -8.97 16.08 -11.42
CA GLU A 8 -8.34 17.39 -11.48
C GLU A 8 -8.57 18.17 -10.18
N GLU A 9 -9.82 18.22 -9.71
CA GLU A 9 -10.17 18.81 -8.40
C GLU A 9 -9.38 18.15 -7.26
N ALA A 10 -9.37 16.81 -7.20
CA ALA A 10 -8.63 16.07 -6.20
C ALA A 10 -7.13 16.36 -6.27
N SER A 11 -6.56 16.47 -7.48
CA SER A 11 -5.15 16.75 -7.69
C SER A 11 -4.74 18.12 -7.17
N GLU A 12 -5.59 19.14 -7.31
CA GLU A 12 -5.34 20.44 -6.71
C GLU A 12 -5.44 20.37 -5.18
N LYS A 13 -6.47 19.68 -4.68
CA LYS A 13 -6.74 19.58 -3.23
C LYS A 13 -5.63 18.85 -2.46
N VAL A 14 -5.15 17.74 -2.96
CA VAL A 14 -4.13 16.94 -2.25
C VAL A 14 -2.76 17.62 -2.18
N LYS A 15 -2.47 18.62 -3.01
CA LYS A 15 -1.23 19.42 -2.92
C LYS A 15 -1.04 20.08 -1.56
N GLU A 16 -2.11 20.35 -0.86
CA GLU A 16 -2.07 20.97 0.48
C GLU A 16 -1.39 20.07 1.53
N VAL A 17 -1.37 18.74 1.31
CA VAL A 17 -0.94 17.74 2.30
C VAL A 17 0.03 16.68 1.78
N THR A 18 0.39 16.74 0.50
CA THR A 18 1.28 15.76 -0.11
C THR A 18 2.59 16.38 -0.54
N LEU A 19 3.64 15.55 -0.52
CA LEU A 19 4.88 15.84 -1.23
C LEU A 19 4.70 15.47 -2.71
N GLU A 20 5.20 16.30 -3.61
CA GLU A 20 5.36 15.93 -5.01
C GLU A 20 6.48 14.88 -5.11
N THR A 21 6.10 13.60 -5.06
CA THR A 21 7.03 12.49 -5.14
C THR A 21 7.47 12.29 -6.58
N LYS A 22 8.55 12.96 -6.97
CA LYS A 22 9.09 12.92 -8.34
C LYS A 22 9.42 11.50 -8.79
N LEU A 23 9.23 11.22 -10.09
CA LEU A 23 9.63 9.95 -10.68
C LEU A 23 11.16 9.79 -10.62
N ILE A 24 11.61 8.62 -10.17
CA ILE A 24 13.02 8.28 -10.08
C ILE A 24 13.32 7.22 -11.14
N TYR A 25 14.17 7.55 -12.13
CA TYR A 25 14.65 6.57 -13.08
C TYR A 25 15.58 5.57 -12.38
N SER A 26 15.33 4.28 -12.58
CA SER A 26 16.14 3.21 -12.00
C SER A 26 17.02 2.57 -13.07
N ASN A 27 18.30 2.88 -13.07
CA ASN A 27 19.27 2.20 -13.95
C ASN A 27 19.28 0.69 -13.67
N TYR A 28 19.38 0.31 -12.38
CA TYR A 28 19.44 -1.09 -11.95
C TYR A 28 18.26 -1.91 -12.45
N LEU A 29 17.02 -1.49 -12.16
CA LEU A 29 15.82 -2.23 -12.59
C LEU A 29 15.62 -2.17 -14.11
N SER A 30 16.07 -1.11 -14.77
CA SER A 30 16.02 -0.99 -16.22
C SER A 30 16.93 -2.02 -16.89
N GLU A 31 18.17 -2.15 -16.42
CA GLU A 31 19.12 -3.16 -16.90
C GLU A 31 18.61 -4.59 -16.65
N GLN A 32 18.08 -4.86 -15.46
CA GLN A 32 17.52 -6.17 -15.09
C GLN A 32 16.36 -6.61 -15.99
N THR A 33 15.51 -5.66 -16.38
CA THR A 33 14.24 -5.95 -17.09
C THR A 33 14.33 -5.69 -18.60
N GLY A 34 15.31 -4.93 -19.08
CA GLY A 34 15.38 -4.44 -20.46
C GLY A 34 14.27 -3.43 -20.79
N ASN A 35 13.76 -2.71 -19.79
CA ASN A 35 12.77 -1.67 -19.91
C ASN A 35 13.32 -0.35 -19.36
N LYS A 36 12.62 0.76 -19.56
CA LYS A 36 12.89 2.05 -18.92
C LYS A 36 12.02 2.17 -17.68
N VAL A 37 12.57 1.79 -16.53
CA VAL A 37 11.83 1.70 -15.27
C VAL A 37 11.95 2.98 -14.46
N TYR A 38 10.81 3.50 -14.04
CA TYR A 38 10.67 4.67 -13.17
C TYR A 38 9.94 4.26 -11.90
N LEU A 39 10.37 4.78 -10.76
CA LEU A 39 9.76 4.56 -9.46
C LEU A 39 8.94 5.78 -9.07
N LYS A 40 7.69 5.57 -8.65
CA LYS A 40 6.84 6.61 -8.02
C LYS A 40 6.89 6.42 -6.51
N PRO A 41 7.71 7.20 -5.78
CA PRO A 41 8.07 6.89 -4.39
C PRO A 41 7.05 7.43 -3.38
N GLU A 42 5.84 6.87 -3.34
CA GLU A 42 4.80 7.22 -2.36
C GLU A 42 5.16 6.82 -0.91
N ASN A 43 6.18 5.96 -0.74
CA ASN A 43 6.80 5.70 0.55
C ASN A 43 7.47 6.94 1.17
N MET A 44 7.71 7.98 0.39
CA MET A 44 8.33 9.24 0.83
C MET A 44 7.31 10.31 1.23
N GLN A 45 6.01 10.03 1.20
CA GLN A 45 4.97 10.95 1.70
C GLN A 45 5.15 11.26 3.20
N PHE A 46 4.59 12.36 3.69
CA PHE A 46 4.65 12.78 5.11
C PHE A 46 4.23 11.67 6.07
N THR A 47 3.21 10.90 5.69
CA THR A 47 2.72 9.76 6.47
C THR A 47 3.42 8.44 6.11
N GLY A 48 4.43 8.47 5.25
CA GLY A 48 5.16 7.30 4.78
C GLY A 48 4.39 6.41 3.81
N ALA A 49 3.24 6.85 3.27
CA ALA A 49 2.44 6.10 2.31
C ALA A 49 1.42 6.98 1.58
N TYR A 50 0.93 6.51 0.44
CA TYR A 50 -0.04 7.21 -0.42
C TYR A 50 -1.41 7.48 0.21
N LYS A 51 -1.77 6.79 1.27
CA LYS A 51 -3.13 6.80 1.87
C LYS A 51 -3.63 8.19 2.26
N VAL A 52 -2.74 9.10 2.57
CA VAL A 52 -3.09 10.51 2.88
C VAL A 52 -3.87 11.18 1.75
N ARG A 53 -3.58 10.86 0.48
CA ARG A 53 -4.24 11.45 -0.69
C ARG A 53 -5.75 11.21 -0.67
N GLY A 54 -6.14 9.95 -0.59
CA GLY A 54 -7.57 9.58 -0.57
C GLY A 54 -8.29 10.00 0.70
N ALA A 55 -7.64 9.89 1.86
CA ALA A 55 -8.20 10.34 3.13
C ALA A 55 -8.47 11.86 3.10
N TYR A 56 -7.49 12.64 2.68
CA TYR A 56 -7.62 14.09 2.62
C TYR A 56 -8.69 14.55 1.63
N TYR A 57 -8.69 14.00 0.41
CA TYR A 57 -9.71 14.35 -0.57
C TYR A 57 -11.10 13.95 -0.10
N LYS A 58 -11.28 12.78 0.52
CA LYS A 58 -12.57 12.39 1.11
C LYS A 58 -13.04 13.38 2.15
N ILE A 59 -12.19 13.77 3.08
CA ILE A 59 -12.52 14.73 4.14
C ILE A 59 -12.87 16.10 3.54
N SER A 60 -12.19 16.52 2.46
CA SER A 60 -12.47 17.79 1.80
C SER A 60 -13.87 17.87 1.19
N THR A 61 -14.45 16.73 0.82
CA THR A 61 -15.80 16.66 0.22
C THR A 61 -16.93 16.60 1.25
N LEU A 62 -16.60 16.46 2.53
CA LEU A 62 -17.60 16.42 3.61
C LEU A 62 -18.12 17.83 3.92
N SER A 63 -19.38 17.93 4.35
CA SER A 63 -19.94 19.17 4.88
C SER A 63 -19.21 19.58 6.17
N GLU A 64 -19.33 20.84 6.54
CA GLU A 64 -18.79 21.34 7.82
C GLU A 64 -19.38 20.57 9.00
N GLU A 65 -20.68 20.34 8.99
CA GLU A 65 -21.39 19.58 10.00
C GLU A 65 -20.88 18.12 10.12
N GLU A 66 -20.60 17.44 8.99
CA GLU A 66 -20.02 16.09 9.01
C GLU A 66 -18.61 16.08 9.60
N ARG A 67 -17.81 17.10 9.30
CA ARG A 67 -16.46 17.24 9.87
C ARG A 67 -16.50 17.57 11.37
N GLU A 68 -17.43 18.41 11.81
CA GLU A 68 -17.60 18.77 13.23
C GLU A 68 -18.05 17.57 14.08
N ARG A 69 -18.92 16.70 13.57
CA ARG A 69 -19.31 15.47 14.27
C ARG A 69 -18.12 14.56 14.52
N GLY A 70 -17.13 14.56 13.64
CA GLY A 70 -15.91 13.78 13.74
C GLY A 70 -15.85 12.63 12.73
N LEU A 71 -14.66 12.09 12.59
CA LEU A 71 -14.32 11.07 11.63
C LEU A 71 -13.93 9.77 12.34
N ILE A 72 -14.19 8.63 11.73
CA ILE A 72 -13.79 7.34 12.27
C ILE A 72 -13.28 6.42 11.15
N THR A 73 -12.33 5.54 11.49
CA THR A 73 -11.94 4.42 10.64
C THR A 73 -11.40 3.27 11.47
N ALA A 74 -11.34 2.08 10.87
CA ALA A 74 -10.64 0.92 11.43
C ALA A 74 -9.38 0.66 10.59
N SER A 75 -8.21 0.77 11.21
CA SER A 75 -6.93 0.45 10.57
C SER A 75 -5.79 0.53 11.59
N ALA A 76 -4.83 -0.38 11.52
CA ALA A 76 -3.59 -0.32 12.30
C ALA A 76 -2.36 0.10 11.46
N GLY A 77 -2.56 0.51 10.20
CA GLY A 77 -1.47 0.77 9.25
C GLY A 77 -1.53 2.16 8.59
N ASN A 78 -1.19 2.18 7.31
CA ASN A 78 -1.07 3.40 6.50
C ASN A 78 -2.36 4.24 6.43
N HIS A 79 -3.52 3.57 6.41
CA HIS A 79 -4.80 4.28 6.36
C HIS A 79 -5.08 5.01 7.68
N ALA A 80 -4.80 4.41 8.83
CA ALA A 80 -4.91 5.04 10.14
C ALA A 80 -4.12 6.36 10.19
N GLN A 81 -2.85 6.31 9.78
CA GLN A 81 -1.99 7.49 9.75
C GLN A 81 -2.46 8.53 8.73
N GLY A 82 -2.89 8.08 7.55
CA GLY A 82 -3.44 8.96 6.51
C GLY A 82 -4.68 9.71 6.97
N VAL A 83 -5.62 9.03 7.62
CA VAL A 83 -6.85 9.67 8.16
C VAL A 83 -6.50 10.59 9.32
N ALA A 84 -5.66 10.16 10.26
CA ALA A 84 -5.24 10.98 11.40
C ALA A 84 -4.57 12.28 10.95
N TYR A 85 -3.63 12.20 10.03
CA TYR A 85 -2.93 13.36 9.49
C TYR A 85 -3.87 14.29 8.69
N ALA A 86 -4.70 13.72 7.82
CA ALA A 86 -5.67 14.50 7.05
C ALA A 86 -6.69 15.22 7.95
N ALA A 87 -7.20 14.54 8.97
CA ALA A 87 -8.09 15.13 9.97
C ALA A 87 -7.44 16.29 10.72
N LYS A 88 -6.18 16.13 11.14
CA LYS A 88 -5.39 17.19 11.77
C LYS A 88 -5.29 18.43 10.87
N CYS A 89 -5.02 18.25 9.58
CA CYS A 89 -4.92 19.36 8.62
C CYS A 89 -6.25 20.11 8.45
N TYR A 90 -7.39 19.41 8.58
CA TYR A 90 -8.73 20.03 8.55
C TYR A 90 -9.22 20.52 9.92
N GLY A 91 -8.47 20.31 11.01
CA GLY A 91 -8.91 20.63 12.36
C GLY A 91 -10.08 19.75 12.85
N CYS A 92 -10.27 18.57 12.24
CA CYS A 92 -11.32 17.63 12.60
C CYS A 92 -10.85 16.62 13.66
N LYS A 93 -11.77 16.13 14.49
CA LYS A 93 -11.51 15.00 15.37
C LYS A 93 -11.54 13.70 14.56
N ALA A 94 -10.59 12.82 14.80
CA ALA A 94 -10.57 11.48 14.22
C ALA A 94 -10.40 10.42 15.30
N THR A 95 -11.24 9.40 15.24
CA THR A 95 -11.16 8.19 16.06
C THR A 95 -10.67 7.04 15.20
N ILE A 96 -9.61 6.36 15.63
CA ILE A 96 -9.04 5.23 14.91
C ILE A 96 -9.19 3.98 15.76
N VAL A 97 -9.96 3.02 15.28
CA VAL A 97 -10.14 1.73 15.97
C VAL A 97 -9.11 0.73 15.46
N MET A 98 -8.39 0.11 16.40
CA MET A 98 -7.34 -0.87 16.12
C MET A 98 -7.53 -2.12 16.96
N PRO A 99 -7.12 -3.30 16.49
CA PRO A 99 -7.05 -4.50 17.34
C PRO A 99 -6.16 -4.28 18.57
N THR A 100 -6.48 -4.93 19.69
CA THR A 100 -5.69 -4.89 20.93
C THR A 100 -4.27 -5.42 20.72
N THR A 101 -4.09 -6.30 19.75
CA THR A 101 -2.82 -6.89 19.33
C THR A 101 -1.91 -5.95 18.54
N THR A 102 -2.39 -4.73 18.23
CA THR A 102 -1.62 -3.76 17.43
C THR A 102 -0.34 -3.31 18.16
N PRO A 103 0.84 -3.38 17.52
CA PRO A 103 2.08 -2.93 18.13
C PRO A 103 2.02 -1.47 18.61
N LEU A 104 2.53 -1.20 19.81
CA LEU A 104 2.50 0.13 20.44
C LEU A 104 3.12 1.23 19.56
N ILE A 105 4.11 0.90 18.75
CA ILE A 105 4.73 1.85 17.83
C ILE A 105 3.74 2.38 16.80
N LYS A 106 2.84 1.53 16.27
CA LYS A 106 1.79 1.93 15.32
C LYS A 106 0.71 2.77 16.01
N VAL A 107 0.33 2.40 17.24
CA VAL A 107 -0.61 3.16 18.08
C VAL A 107 -0.07 4.56 18.36
N ASN A 108 1.16 4.65 18.86
CA ASN A 108 1.79 5.92 19.22
C ASN A 108 1.99 6.83 18.00
N ARG A 109 2.37 6.26 16.86
CA ARG A 109 2.53 7.01 15.62
C ARG A 109 1.21 7.61 15.16
N THR A 110 0.10 6.89 15.25
CA THR A 110 -1.23 7.40 14.93
C THR A 110 -1.65 8.50 15.89
N LYS A 111 -1.44 8.32 17.20
CA LYS A 111 -1.69 9.36 18.22
C LYS A 111 -0.85 10.62 18.00
N SER A 112 0.37 10.52 17.50
CA SER A 112 1.23 11.68 17.22
C SER A 112 0.67 12.61 16.15
N TYR A 113 -0.23 12.11 15.30
CA TYR A 113 -0.99 12.93 14.35
C TYR A 113 -2.24 13.56 14.98
N GLY A 114 -2.51 13.33 16.27
CA GLY A 114 -3.62 13.97 17.00
C GLY A 114 -4.93 13.20 16.99
N ALA A 115 -4.95 11.94 16.52
CA ALA A 115 -6.14 11.12 16.55
C ALA A 115 -6.32 10.40 17.89
N ASP A 116 -7.57 10.19 18.28
CA ASP A 116 -7.95 9.30 19.37
C ASP A 116 -7.85 7.84 18.88
N VAL A 117 -7.19 6.98 19.65
CA VAL A 117 -7.06 5.56 19.32
C VAL A 117 -7.86 4.73 20.32
N VAL A 118 -8.77 3.92 19.79
CA VAL A 118 -9.57 2.93 20.52
C VAL A 118 -9.02 1.54 20.18
N LEU A 119 -8.60 0.79 21.20
CA LEU A 119 -8.18 -0.60 21.04
C LEU A 119 -9.38 -1.50 21.34
N TYR A 120 -9.76 -2.34 20.36
CA TYR A 120 -10.92 -3.21 20.48
C TYR A 120 -10.78 -4.49 19.64
N GLY A 121 -11.14 -5.63 20.25
CA GLY A 121 -11.04 -6.95 19.61
C GLY A 121 -9.60 -7.40 19.36
N ASP A 122 -9.44 -8.63 18.93
CA ASP A 122 -8.13 -9.24 18.68
C ASP A 122 -7.75 -9.22 17.19
N VAL A 123 -8.74 -9.07 16.30
CA VAL A 123 -8.57 -9.07 14.85
C VAL A 123 -9.21 -7.85 14.20
N TYR A 124 -8.80 -7.58 12.95
CA TYR A 124 -9.29 -6.42 12.19
C TYR A 124 -10.82 -6.38 12.05
N ASP A 125 -11.46 -7.51 11.80
CA ASP A 125 -12.91 -7.57 11.57
C ASP A 125 -13.70 -7.11 12.80
N GLU A 126 -13.24 -7.45 14.00
CA GLU A 126 -13.86 -7.01 15.28
C GLU A 126 -13.66 -5.50 15.49
N ALA A 127 -12.44 -5.00 15.26
CA ALA A 127 -12.16 -3.58 15.34
C ALA A 127 -13.00 -2.78 14.32
N CYS A 128 -13.18 -3.32 13.11
CA CYS A 128 -13.96 -2.71 12.05
C CYS A 128 -15.46 -2.67 12.41
N ALA A 129 -16.02 -3.76 12.90
CA ALA A 129 -17.40 -3.81 13.37
C ALA A 129 -17.65 -2.79 14.47
N HIS A 130 -16.75 -2.71 15.45
CA HIS A 130 -16.86 -1.72 16.53
C HIS A 130 -16.73 -0.28 16.03
N ALA A 131 -15.90 -0.02 15.02
CA ALA A 131 -15.83 1.29 14.40
C ALA A 131 -17.15 1.71 13.76
N TYR A 132 -17.88 0.79 13.12
CA TYR A 132 -19.23 1.06 12.60
C TYR A 132 -20.25 1.31 13.71
N GLU A 133 -20.22 0.56 14.81
CA GLU A 133 -21.07 0.81 15.99
C GLU A 133 -20.84 2.22 16.56
N LEU A 134 -19.59 2.63 16.72
CA LEU A 134 -19.25 3.97 17.19
C LEU A 134 -19.65 5.07 16.18
N ALA A 135 -19.51 4.80 14.86
CA ALA A 135 -19.96 5.71 13.82
C ALA A 135 -21.47 5.96 13.92
N GLU A 136 -22.27 4.91 14.06
CA GLU A 136 -23.73 5.03 14.22
C GLU A 136 -24.11 5.75 15.52
N LYS A 137 -23.50 5.34 16.64
CA LYS A 137 -23.79 5.90 17.96
C LYS A 137 -23.49 7.38 18.10
N HIS A 138 -22.39 7.86 17.49
CA HIS A 138 -21.90 9.23 17.63
C HIS A 138 -22.12 10.10 16.40
N GLY A 139 -22.62 9.53 15.30
CA GLY A 139 -22.80 10.23 14.03
C GLY A 139 -21.48 10.52 13.30
N TYR A 140 -20.42 9.77 13.59
CA TYR A 140 -19.12 9.95 12.93
C TYR A 140 -19.18 9.54 11.46
N THR A 141 -18.44 10.26 10.62
CA THR A 141 -18.26 9.86 9.22
C THR A 141 -17.18 8.80 9.11
N PHE A 142 -17.54 7.61 8.60
CA PHE A 142 -16.60 6.52 8.39
C PHE A 142 -15.76 6.78 7.13
N ILE A 143 -14.44 6.81 7.28
CA ILE A 143 -13.49 6.96 6.16
C ILE A 143 -12.98 5.58 5.78
N HIS A 144 -13.56 5.01 4.70
CA HIS A 144 -13.25 3.65 4.28
C HIS A 144 -11.83 3.53 3.68
N PRO A 145 -11.06 2.48 4.00
CA PRO A 145 -9.67 2.33 3.55
C PRO A 145 -9.50 2.11 2.03
N PHE A 146 -10.53 1.66 1.31
CA PHE A 146 -10.47 1.36 -0.13
C PHE A 146 -11.81 1.35 -0.86
N ASP A 147 -12.93 0.91 -0.26
CA ASP A 147 -14.22 0.75 -0.95
C ASP A 147 -15.08 2.03 -0.91
N ASP A 148 -14.48 3.13 -1.33
CA ASP A 148 -15.10 4.45 -1.46
C ASP A 148 -14.55 5.15 -2.72
N LEU A 149 -15.44 5.54 -3.63
CA LEU A 149 -15.04 6.15 -4.90
C LEU A 149 -14.37 7.52 -4.72
N THR A 150 -14.72 8.28 -3.69
CA THR A 150 -14.07 9.55 -3.38
C THR A 150 -12.65 9.32 -2.86
N VAL A 151 -12.48 8.34 -1.98
CA VAL A 151 -11.13 7.91 -1.54
C VAL A 151 -10.31 7.44 -2.74
N ALA A 152 -10.87 6.60 -3.61
CA ALA A 152 -10.20 6.13 -4.82
C ALA A 152 -9.83 7.28 -5.77
N THR A 153 -10.67 8.33 -5.89
CA THR A 153 -10.35 9.53 -6.66
C THR A 153 -9.08 10.21 -6.13
N GLY A 154 -8.99 10.43 -4.81
CA GLY A 154 -7.79 11.00 -4.19
C GLY A 154 -6.54 10.15 -4.45
N GLN A 155 -6.64 8.82 -4.36
CA GLN A 155 -5.52 7.90 -4.67
C GLN A 155 -5.09 7.99 -6.14
N GLY A 156 -6.05 8.19 -7.04
CA GLY A 156 -5.80 8.31 -8.48
C GLY A 156 -4.96 9.52 -8.88
N THR A 157 -4.84 10.53 -8.01
CA THR A 157 -3.99 11.72 -8.26
C THR A 157 -2.52 11.35 -8.50
N ILE A 158 -2.09 10.18 -8.05
CA ILE A 158 -0.77 9.62 -8.38
C ILE A 158 -0.59 9.49 -9.90
N ALA A 159 -1.61 9.02 -10.62
CA ALA A 159 -1.54 8.91 -12.07
C ALA A 159 -1.46 10.29 -12.75
N MET A 160 -2.12 11.32 -12.19
CA MET A 160 -1.99 12.69 -12.71
C MET A 160 -0.54 13.17 -12.66
N GLU A 161 0.15 12.95 -11.53
CA GLU A 161 1.56 13.30 -11.37
C GLU A 161 2.45 12.47 -12.32
N ILE A 162 2.18 11.17 -12.48
CA ILE A 162 2.91 10.29 -13.41
C ILE A 162 2.81 10.83 -14.85
N PHE A 163 1.61 11.13 -15.33
CA PHE A 163 1.43 11.64 -16.70
C PHE A 163 2.01 13.02 -16.91
N LYS A 164 2.03 13.87 -15.88
CA LYS A 164 2.67 15.18 -15.93
C LYS A 164 4.19 15.06 -16.15
N GLU A 165 4.84 14.12 -15.47
CA GLU A 165 6.30 13.92 -15.55
C GLU A 165 6.72 13.01 -16.71
N LEU A 166 5.91 12.01 -17.04
CA LEU A 166 6.18 11.02 -18.09
C LEU A 166 4.95 10.85 -19.00
N PRO A 167 4.65 11.83 -19.89
CA PRO A 167 3.46 11.78 -20.75
C PRO A 167 3.40 10.55 -21.67
N LEU A 168 4.56 9.96 -21.96
CA LEU A 168 4.71 8.80 -22.84
C LEU A 168 4.83 7.47 -22.05
N VAL A 169 4.37 7.41 -20.81
CA VAL A 169 4.32 6.16 -20.03
C VAL A 169 3.47 5.11 -20.78
N GLU A 170 3.92 3.86 -20.78
CA GLU A 170 3.26 2.76 -21.48
C GLU A 170 2.68 1.73 -20.50
N TYR A 171 3.34 1.54 -19.34
CA TYR A 171 2.91 0.61 -18.30
C TYR A 171 2.94 1.28 -16.94
N ILE A 172 1.91 1.07 -16.14
CA ILE A 172 1.89 1.42 -14.71
C ILE A 172 1.59 0.15 -13.91
N LEU A 173 2.49 -0.22 -12.99
CA LEU A 173 2.27 -1.29 -12.03
C LEU A 173 1.75 -0.68 -10.73
N VAL A 174 0.66 -1.23 -10.21
CA VAL A 174 -0.01 -0.73 -9.02
C VAL A 174 -0.28 -1.87 -8.02
N PRO A 175 0.11 -1.74 -6.74
CA PRO A 175 -0.16 -2.75 -5.75
C PRO A 175 -1.65 -2.78 -5.40
N ILE A 176 -2.18 -3.98 -5.19
CA ILE A 176 -3.58 -4.20 -4.84
C ILE A 176 -3.70 -4.90 -3.49
N GLY A 177 -4.48 -4.28 -2.59
CA GLY A 177 -5.13 -4.93 -1.46
C GLY A 177 -6.64 -4.95 -1.72
N GLY A 178 -7.42 -4.07 -1.07
CA GLY A 178 -8.86 -3.95 -1.32
C GLY A 178 -9.26 -3.31 -2.67
N GLY A 179 -8.32 -2.68 -3.38
CA GLY A 179 -8.51 -2.19 -4.76
C GLY A 179 -8.65 -0.69 -4.94
N GLY A 180 -8.72 0.11 -3.87
CA GLY A 180 -8.97 1.57 -3.98
C GLY A 180 -7.90 2.33 -4.76
N LEU A 181 -6.61 2.04 -4.52
CA LEU A 181 -5.50 2.65 -5.26
C LEU A 181 -5.55 2.27 -6.75
N ALA A 182 -5.66 0.99 -7.02
CA ALA A 182 -5.71 0.48 -8.40
C ALA A 182 -6.92 1.02 -9.18
N THR A 183 -8.07 1.19 -8.51
CA THR A 183 -9.25 1.83 -9.10
C THR A 183 -8.97 3.27 -9.51
N GLY A 184 -8.43 4.07 -8.60
CA GLY A 184 -8.14 5.47 -8.90
C GLY A 184 -7.11 5.63 -10.01
N VAL A 185 -5.97 4.93 -9.89
CA VAL A 185 -4.86 4.99 -10.86
C VAL A 185 -5.30 4.49 -12.23
N SER A 186 -5.93 3.31 -12.31
CA SER A 186 -6.33 2.73 -13.60
C SER A 186 -7.42 3.55 -14.29
N THR A 187 -8.40 4.04 -13.53
CA THR A 187 -9.48 4.85 -14.11
C THR A 187 -8.91 6.15 -14.71
N LEU A 188 -8.10 6.88 -13.95
CA LEU A 188 -7.50 8.11 -14.47
C LEU A 188 -6.56 7.83 -15.64
N ALA A 189 -5.72 6.80 -15.54
CA ALA A 189 -4.82 6.42 -16.64
C ALA A 189 -5.58 6.13 -17.94
N LYS A 190 -6.69 5.38 -17.86
CA LYS A 190 -7.53 5.09 -19.04
C LYS A 190 -8.31 6.30 -19.56
N LEU A 191 -8.67 7.25 -18.71
CA LEU A 191 -9.27 8.52 -19.13
C LEU A 191 -8.28 9.40 -19.91
N LEU A 192 -7.02 9.45 -19.46
CA LEU A 192 -5.97 10.24 -20.11
C LEU A 192 -5.40 9.55 -21.35
N ASN A 193 -5.20 8.25 -21.31
CA ASN A 193 -4.68 7.46 -22.43
C ASN A 193 -5.25 6.02 -22.39
N PRO A 194 -6.28 5.69 -23.19
CA PRO A 194 -6.86 4.35 -23.22
C PRO A 194 -5.89 3.22 -23.61
N LYS A 195 -4.77 3.56 -24.27
CA LYS A 195 -3.77 2.58 -24.75
C LYS A 195 -2.78 2.15 -23.66
N ILE A 196 -2.70 2.90 -22.57
CA ILE A 196 -1.77 2.56 -21.46
C ILE A 196 -2.15 1.21 -20.85
N LYS A 197 -1.15 0.46 -20.42
CA LYS A 197 -1.33 -0.80 -19.69
C LYS A 197 -1.21 -0.54 -18.20
N VAL A 198 -2.25 -0.87 -17.46
CA VAL A 198 -2.24 -0.81 -15.98
C VAL A 198 -2.33 -2.22 -15.44
N ILE A 199 -1.25 -2.63 -14.76
CA ILE A 199 -1.10 -3.98 -14.23
C ILE A 199 -1.23 -3.94 -12.72
N GLY A 200 -2.20 -4.65 -12.20
CA GLY A 200 -2.35 -4.84 -10.76
C GLY A 200 -1.35 -5.86 -10.24
N VAL A 201 -0.89 -5.68 -9.01
CA VAL A 201 0.03 -6.64 -8.36
C VAL A 201 -0.47 -6.99 -6.97
N GLU A 202 -0.62 -8.29 -6.71
CA GLU A 202 -1.00 -8.84 -5.40
C GLU A 202 0.06 -9.81 -4.87
N PRO A 203 0.14 -9.98 -3.53
CA PRO A 203 0.90 -11.10 -3.00
C PRO A 203 0.17 -12.42 -3.30
N ALA A 204 0.91 -13.46 -3.62
CA ALA A 204 0.33 -14.78 -3.95
C ALA A 204 -0.52 -15.34 -2.80
N GLY A 205 -0.15 -15.03 -1.54
CA GLY A 205 -0.87 -15.45 -0.34
C GLY A 205 -2.12 -14.61 0.00
N ALA A 206 -2.43 -13.56 -0.78
CA ALA A 206 -3.63 -12.72 -0.59
C ALA A 206 -4.12 -12.14 -1.93
N ASN A 207 -4.44 -13.00 -2.88
CA ASN A 207 -4.78 -12.66 -4.26
C ASN A 207 -6.30 -12.59 -4.52
N CYS A 208 -7.04 -11.97 -3.60
CA CYS A 208 -8.52 -11.90 -3.69
C CYS A 208 -9.02 -11.14 -4.93
N MET A 209 -8.30 -10.12 -5.37
CA MET A 209 -8.68 -9.37 -6.56
C MET A 209 -8.45 -10.18 -7.83
N GLN A 210 -7.34 -10.92 -7.95
CA GLN A 210 -7.10 -11.79 -9.10
C GLN A 210 -8.15 -12.91 -9.19
N ALA A 211 -8.51 -13.51 -8.04
CA ALA A 211 -9.57 -14.50 -7.97
C ALA A 211 -10.91 -13.92 -8.43
N SER A 212 -11.24 -12.71 -7.96
CA SER A 212 -12.46 -11.99 -8.33
C SER A 212 -12.46 -11.58 -9.82
N PHE A 213 -11.33 -11.10 -10.32
CA PHE A 213 -11.16 -10.70 -11.72
C PHE A 213 -11.38 -11.88 -12.67
N LYS A 214 -10.81 -13.05 -12.36
CA LYS A 214 -11.02 -14.28 -13.11
C LYS A 214 -12.45 -14.80 -13.03
N ALA A 215 -13.09 -14.66 -11.85
CA ALA A 215 -14.47 -15.10 -11.64
C ALA A 215 -15.52 -14.14 -12.21
N GLY A 216 -15.13 -12.90 -12.55
CA GLY A 216 -16.06 -11.85 -13.01
C GLY A 216 -16.98 -11.31 -11.89
N LYS A 217 -16.70 -11.62 -10.62
CA LYS A 217 -17.45 -11.18 -9.43
C LYS A 217 -16.56 -11.14 -8.20
N VAL A 218 -16.94 -10.31 -7.23
CA VAL A 218 -16.24 -10.27 -5.94
C VAL A 218 -16.23 -11.65 -5.29
N THR A 219 -15.05 -12.10 -4.91
CA THR A 219 -14.78 -13.41 -4.32
C THR A 219 -13.97 -13.23 -3.04
N THR A 220 -14.41 -13.86 -1.96
CA THR A 220 -13.73 -13.87 -0.66
C THR A 220 -12.80 -15.06 -0.56
N LEU A 221 -11.54 -14.83 -0.19
CA LEU A 221 -10.59 -15.90 0.11
C LEU A 221 -10.89 -16.53 1.48
N PRO A 222 -10.69 -17.84 1.65
CA PRO A 222 -10.86 -18.50 2.93
C PRO A 222 -9.85 -18.03 3.98
N ALA A 223 -8.63 -17.74 3.56
CA ALA A 223 -7.53 -17.25 4.39
C ALA A 223 -6.58 -16.39 3.59
N VAL A 224 -5.78 -15.60 4.29
CA VAL A 224 -4.64 -14.84 3.72
C VAL A 224 -3.39 -15.15 4.53
N ASN A 225 -2.27 -15.30 3.83
CA ASN A 225 -0.96 -15.55 4.43
C ASN A 225 0.12 -14.88 3.58
N THR A 226 0.61 -13.73 4.02
CA THR A 226 1.67 -12.98 3.35
C THR A 226 2.33 -12.00 4.31
N ILE A 227 3.61 -11.70 4.07
CA ILE A 227 4.34 -10.63 4.78
C ILE A 227 3.92 -9.22 4.33
N ALA A 228 3.18 -9.10 3.22
CA ALA A 228 2.68 -7.83 2.69
C ALA A 228 1.38 -7.41 3.42
N ASP A 229 1.49 -7.07 4.70
CA ASP A 229 0.38 -6.79 5.62
C ASP A 229 -0.55 -5.68 5.13
N GLY A 230 -0.03 -4.63 4.48
CA GLY A 230 -0.83 -3.53 3.91
C GLY A 230 -1.75 -3.94 2.75
N THR A 231 -1.55 -5.13 2.17
CA THR A 231 -2.35 -5.70 1.07
C THR A 231 -2.97 -7.05 1.40
N ALA A 232 -2.86 -7.52 2.66
CA ALA A 232 -3.42 -8.79 3.13
C ALA A 232 -4.95 -8.68 3.32
N VAL A 233 -5.70 -8.60 2.23
CA VAL A 233 -7.15 -8.44 2.20
C VAL A 233 -7.82 -9.71 1.71
N LYS A 234 -8.88 -10.16 2.41
CA LYS A 234 -9.65 -11.37 2.04
C LYS A 234 -10.67 -11.12 0.93
N THR A 235 -11.26 -9.92 0.92
CA THR A 235 -12.37 -9.58 0.03
C THR A 235 -12.12 -8.22 -0.59
N PRO A 236 -12.18 -8.08 -1.93
CA PRO A 236 -12.11 -6.78 -2.60
C PRO A 236 -13.29 -5.89 -2.25
N GLY A 237 -13.13 -4.57 -2.45
CA GLY A 237 -14.25 -3.64 -2.36
C GLY A 237 -15.30 -3.91 -3.46
N GLU A 238 -16.57 -3.91 -3.07
CA GLU A 238 -17.67 -4.14 -4.01
C GLU A 238 -17.92 -2.95 -4.92
N LYS A 239 -17.84 -1.72 -4.37
CA LYS A 239 -18.08 -0.48 -5.13
C LYS A 239 -16.99 -0.20 -6.16
N ILE A 240 -15.75 -0.61 -5.86
CA ILE A 240 -14.58 -0.36 -6.72
C ILE A 240 -14.35 -1.47 -7.74
N PHE A 241 -14.81 -2.68 -7.49
CA PHE A 241 -14.55 -3.84 -8.34
C PHE A 241 -14.98 -3.65 -9.82
N PRO A 242 -16.14 -3.05 -10.17
CA PRO A 242 -16.49 -2.80 -11.57
C PRO A 242 -15.47 -1.93 -12.32
N TYR A 243 -14.81 -1.00 -11.63
CA TYR A 243 -13.77 -0.17 -12.22
C TYR A 243 -12.47 -0.97 -12.47
N ILE A 244 -12.12 -1.83 -11.53
CA ILE A 244 -10.98 -2.77 -11.67
C ILE A 244 -11.20 -3.66 -12.89
N GLN A 245 -12.37 -4.28 -12.97
CA GLN A 245 -12.72 -5.19 -14.06
C GLN A 245 -12.68 -4.52 -15.44
N LYS A 246 -13.03 -3.24 -15.49
CA LYS A 246 -13.04 -2.45 -16.73
C LYS A 246 -11.66 -1.93 -17.13
N ASN A 247 -10.85 -1.51 -16.16
CA ASN A 247 -9.71 -0.64 -16.42
C ASN A 247 -8.34 -1.30 -16.23
N LEU A 248 -8.25 -2.41 -15.47
CA LEU A 248 -7.00 -3.17 -15.40
C LEU A 248 -6.83 -4.05 -16.63
N ASP A 249 -5.62 -4.13 -17.13
CA ASP A 249 -5.26 -4.98 -18.26
C ASP A 249 -4.87 -6.40 -17.80
N ASP A 250 -4.28 -6.52 -16.60
CA ASP A 250 -3.89 -7.81 -16.02
C ASP A 250 -3.63 -7.67 -14.51
N ILE A 251 -3.54 -8.81 -13.81
CA ILE A 251 -3.15 -8.89 -12.40
C ILE A 251 -2.07 -9.96 -12.23
N ILE A 252 -0.88 -9.54 -11.80
CA ILE A 252 0.25 -10.40 -11.50
C ILE A 252 0.27 -10.70 -10.00
N THR A 253 0.64 -11.92 -9.62
CA THR A 253 0.93 -12.27 -8.23
C THR A 253 2.42 -12.51 -8.05
N VAL A 254 2.95 -12.12 -6.88
CA VAL A 254 4.35 -12.33 -6.49
C VAL A 254 4.42 -13.03 -5.14
N SER A 255 5.46 -13.82 -4.93
CA SER A 255 5.68 -14.53 -3.67
C SER A 255 6.32 -13.62 -2.61
N ASP A 256 6.20 -14.02 -1.34
CA ASP A 256 6.86 -13.33 -0.24
C ASP A 256 8.40 -13.36 -0.37
N ASP A 257 8.97 -14.44 -0.91
CA ASP A 257 10.41 -14.54 -1.18
C ASP A 257 10.87 -13.48 -2.20
N GLU A 258 10.07 -13.21 -3.21
CA GLU A 258 10.35 -12.15 -4.18
C GLU A 258 10.31 -10.76 -3.56
N LEU A 259 9.44 -10.54 -2.56
CA LEU A 259 9.39 -9.28 -1.81
C LEU A 259 10.65 -9.10 -0.96
N VAL A 260 11.10 -10.16 -0.30
CA VAL A 260 12.33 -10.17 0.50
C VAL A 260 13.55 -9.80 -0.35
N VAL A 261 13.68 -10.39 -1.54
CA VAL A 261 14.76 -10.07 -2.49
C VAL A 261 14.65 -8.63 -2.98
N SER A 262 13.42 -8.18 -3.31
CA SER A 262 13.17 -6.81 -3.76
C SER A 262 13.48 -5.77 -2.68
N PHE A 263 13.31 -6.11 -1.39
CA PHE A 263 13.69 -5.23 -0.30
C PHE A 263 15.19 -4.92 -0.33
N LEU A 264 16.03 -5.96 -0.48
CA LEU A 264 17.49 -5.77 -0.60
C LEU A 264 17.85 -4.93 -1.82
N ASP A 265 17.18 -5.17 -2.97
CA ASP A 265 17.42 -4.37 -4.18
C ASP A 265 17.14 -2.88 -3.95
N MET A 266 16.06 -2.56 -3.23
CA MET A 266 15.73 -1.17 -2.91
C MET A 266 16.73 -0.54 -1.93
N VAL A 267 17.14 -1.25 -0.89
CA VAL A 267 18.11 -0.74 0.08
C VAL A 267 19.51 -0.59 -0.56
N GLU A 268 19.97 -1.61 -1.27
CA GLU A 268 21.34 -1.65 -1.82
C GLU A 268 21.52 -0.74 -3.02
N ASN A 269 20.53 -0.66 -3.93
CA ASN A 269 20.68 0.06 -5.20
C ASN A 269 20.00 1.43 -5.23
N HIS A 270 18.94 1.63 -4.42
CA HIS A 270 18.16 2.89 -4.41
C HIS A 270 18.28 3.66 -3.09
N LYS A 271 18.85 3.06 -2.03
CA LYS A 271 18.96 3.66 -0.68
C LYS A 271 17.60 4.04 -0.10
N MET A 272 16.56 3.26 -0.43
CA MET A 272 15.19 3.49 -0.01
C MET A 272 14.66 2.34 0.82
N VAL A 273 13.93 2.67 1.89
CA VAL A 273 13.13 1.72 2.66
C VAL A 273 11.70 1.72 2.09
N VAL A 274 11.27 0.56 1.62
CA VAL A 274 9.92 0.33 1.09
C VAL A 274 9.32 -0.86 1.85
N GLU A 275 8.10 -0.71 2.35
CA GLU A 275 7.40 -1.81 3.03
C GLU A 275 7.03 -2.94 2.07
N ASN A 276 6.77 -4.13 2.60
CA ASN A 276 6.52 -5.33 1.78
C ASN A 276 5.39 -5.12 0.76
N SER A 277 4.29 -4.46 1.13
CA SER A 277 3.21 -4.12 0.20
C SER A 277 3.62 -3.12 -0.89
N GLY A 278 4.54 -2.23 -0.60
CA GLY A 278 5.10 -1.28 -1.56
C GLY A 278 6.06 -1.93 -2.56
N LEU A 279 6.66 -3.08 -2.19
CA LEU A 279 7.59 -3.83 -3.02
C LEU A 279 6.92 -4.71 -4.08
N LEU A 280 5.62 -4.94 -3.99
CA LEU A 280 4.86 -5.78 -4.93
C LEU A 280 5.17 -5.42 -6.38
N THR A 281 5.12 -4.14 -6.70
CA THR A 281 5.35 -3.66 -8.07
C THR A 281 6.80 -3.80 -8.53
N VAL A 282 7.77 -3.72 -7.62
CA VAL A 282 9.19 -3.96 -7.92
C VAL A 282 9.41 -5.44 -8.23
N ALA A 283 8.90 -6.34 -7.39
CA ALA A 283 8.99 -7.77 -7.59
C ALA A 283 8.33 -8.21 -8.90
N ALA A 284 7.20 -7.60 -9.27
CA ALA A 284 6.45 -7.93 -10.49
C ALA A 284 7.16 -7.50 -11.79
N LEU A 285 8.12 -6.58 -11.75
CA LEU A 285 8.80 -6.10 -12.96
C LEU A 285 9.43 -7.22 -13.79
N LYS A 286 9.96 -8.26 -13.14
CA LYS A 286 10.57 -9.41 -13.82
C LYS A 286 9.54 -10.35 -14.47
N HIS A 287 8.28 -10.26 -14.10
CA HIS A 287 7.18 -11.01 -14.71
C HIS A 287 6.58 -10.32 -15.94
N LEU A 288 7.00 -9.10 -16.25
CA LEU A 288 6.56 -8.41 -17.46
C LEU A 288 7.30 -8.98 -18.69
N ASN A 289 6.56 -9.62 -19.58
CA ASN A 289 7.09 -10.16 -20.84
C ASN A 289 7.17 -9.08 -21.94
N VAL A 290 7.75 -7.91 -21.61
CA VAL A 290 7.91 -6.78 -22.53
C VAL A 290 9.32 -6.19 -22.41
N LYS A 291 9.81 -5.56 -23.50
CA LYS A 291 11.11 -4.89 -23.57
C LYS A 291 10.96 -3.50 -24.16
N ASP A 292 11.93 -2.65 -23.87
CA ASP A 292 12.02 -1.26 -24.37
C ASP A 292 10.78 -0.40 -24.04
N LYS A 293 10.04 -0.74 -22.97
CA LYS A 293 8.86 -0.01 -22.51
C LYS A 293 9.18 0.98 -21.39
N ARG A 294 8.45 2.10 -21.37
CA ARG A 294 8.44 3.03 -20.23
C ARG A 294 7.45 2.52 -19.20
N VAL A 295 8.00 2.03 -18.09
CA VAL A 295 7.27 1.36 -17.02
C VAL A 295 7.39 2.17 -15.74
N VAL A 296 6.27 2.49 -15.09
CA VAL A 296 6.24 3.11 -13.77
C VAL A 296 5.82 2.08 -12.72
N SER A 297 6.63 1.93 -11.68
CA SER A 297 6.38 1.10 -10.51
C SER A 297 6.00 1.99 -9.33
N ILE A 298 4.79 1.84 -8.77
CA ILE A 298 4.33 2.64 -7.63
C ILE A 298 4.79 1.99 -6.32
N LEU A 299 5.69 2.65 -5.60
CA LEU A 299 6.13 2.26 -4.25
C LEU A 299 5.14 2.82 -3.22
N SER A 300 4.13 2.06 -2.88
CA SER A 300 2.92 2.56 -2.19
C SER A 300 3.13 3.02 -0.75
N GLY A 301 4.15 2.52 -0.05
CA GLY A 301 4.46 2.88 1.33
C GLY A 301 5.82 2.38 1.80
N GLY A 302 6.28 2.92 2.94
CA GLY A 302 7.54 2.59 3.58
C GLY A 302 7.45 2.41 5.10
N ASN A 303 6.25 2.28 5.66
CA ASN A 303 6.01 2.17 7.10
C ASN A 303 6.30 0.77 7.64
N MET A 304 7.57 0.38 7.61
CA MET A 304 8.08 -0.86 8.16
C MET A 304 8.75 -0.60 9.52
N ASP A 305 8.52 -1.46 10.50
CA ASP A 305 9.25 -1.39 11.77
C ASP A 305 10.66 -1.99 11.63
N VAL A 306 11.56 -1.56 12.51
CA VAL A 306 12.99 -1.93 12.44
C VAL A 306 13.22 -3.42 12.69
N ILE A 307 12.37 -4.07 13.49
CA ILE A 307 12.49 -5.52 13.78
C ILE A 307 12.13 -6.31 12.54
N THR A 308 10.99 -5.98 11.90
CA THR A 308 10.59 -6.58 10.61
C THR A 308 11.66 -6.34 9.55
N MET A 309 12.20 -5.12 9.47
CA MET A 309 13.28 -4.78 8.54
C MET A 309 14.52 -5.68 8.75
N SER A 310 14.95 -5.86 10.01
CA SER A 310 16.08 -6.73 10.35
C SER A 310 15.84 -8.17 9.89
N SER A 311 14.64 -8.69 10.13
CA SER A 311 14.27 -10.06 9.73
C SER A 311 14.27 -10.22 8.20
N VAL A 312 13.71 -9.26 7.47
CA VAL A 312 13.68 -9.28 5.99
C VAL A 312 15.10 -9.18 5.41
N VAL A 313 15.97 -8.33 6.00
CA VAL A 313 17.38 -8.25 5.58
C VAL A 313 18.09 -9.58 5.77
N GLN A 314 17.98 -10.21 6.94
CA GLN A 314 18.61 -11.50 7.20
C GLN A 314 18.13 -12.58 6.22
N GLN A 315 16.83 -12.69 6.03
CA GLN A 315 16.23 -13.65 5.10
C GLN A 315 16.70 -13.41 3.65
N GLY A 316 16.75 -12.15 3.22
CA GLY A 316 17.21 -11.79 1.89
C GLY A 316 18.70 -12.08 1.67
N LEU A 317 19.54 -11.91 2.69
CA LEU A 317 20.95 -12.28 2.63
C LEU A 317 21.13 -13.80 2.53
N ILE A 318 20.28 -14.59 3.21
CA ILE A 318 20.25 -16.06 3.08
C ILE A 318 19.85 -16.46 1.65
N PHE A 319 18.78 -15.87 1.10
CA PHE A 319 18.33 -16.17 -0.27
C PHE A 319 19.35 -15.82 -1.36
N ARG A 320 20.30 -14.93 -1.04
CA ARG A 320 21.40 -14.55 -1.95
C ARG A 320 22.71 -15.26 -1.63
N ASP A 321 22.69 -16.31 -0.81
CA ASP A 321 23.87 -17.08 -0.40
C ASP A 321 25.00 -16.22 0.20
N ARG A 322 24.64 -15.04 0.79
CA ARG A 322 25.61 -14.11 1.40
C ARG A 322 25.88 -14.42 2.87
N ILE A 323 24.93 -15.03 3.55
CA ILE A 323 25.07 -15.57 4.90
C ILE A 323 24.37 -16.92 4.98
N PHE A 324 24.84 -17.75 5.90
CA PHE A 324 24.17 -18.99 6.30
C PHE A 324 24.20 -19.12 7.81
N THR A 325 23.20 -19.77 8.37
CA THR A 325 23.12 -20.01 9.82
C THR A 325 23.24 -21.52 10.05
N VAL A 326 24.17 -21.88 10.95
CA VAL A 326 24.33 -23.26 11.41
C VAL A 326 23.97 -23.33 12.87
N SER A 327 23.06 -24.21 13.23
CA SER A 327 22.75 -24.55 14.61
C SER A 327 23.40 -25.87 14.98
N VAL A 328 24.27 -25.86 15.97
CA VAL A 328 24.95 -27.07 16.46
C VAL A 328 24.51 -27.34 17.89
N LEU A 329 23.92 -28.51 18.12
CA LEU A 329 23.61 -28.98 19.47
C LEU A 329 24.90 -29.51 20.10
N LEU A 330 25.34 -28.85 21.15
CA LEU A 330 26.54 -29.23 21.89
C LEU A 330 26.15 -29.83 23.25
N PRO A 331 26.82 -30.91 23.70
CA PRO A 331 26.74 -31.33 25.10
C PRO A 331 27.20 -30.20 26.03
N ASP A 332 26.52 -30.03 27.16
CA ASP A 332 26.96 -29.05 28.17
C ASP A 332 28.21 -29.56 28.92
N LYS A 333 29.34 -29.48 28.22
CA LYS A 333 30.67 -29.86 28.77
C LYS A 333 31.72 -28.80 28.41
N PRO A 334 32.67 -28.53 29.32
CA PRO A 334 33.78 -27.62 29.04
C PRO A 334 34.55 -28.04 27.77
N GLY A 335 34.84 -27.07 26.92
CA GLY A 335 35.66 -27.25 25.71
C GLY A 335 34.90 -27.69 24.45
N GLU A 336 33.60 -28.05 24.50
CA GLU A 336 32.83 -28.48 23.31
C GLU A 336 32.68 -27.35 22.29
N LEU A 337 32.46 -26.12 22.72
CA LEU A 337 32.39 -24.96 21.84
C LEU A 337 33.71 -24.74 21.06
N CYS A 338 34.87 -24.94 21.72
CA CYS A 338 36.17 -24.80 21.08
C CYS A 338 36.39 -25.84 19.93
N LYS A 339 35.76 -27.00 20.01
CA LYS A 339 35.89 -28.04 18.97
C LYS A 339 35.11 -27.68 17.68
N VAL A 340 34.09 -26.81 17.81
CA VAL A 340 33.26 -26.40 16.68
C VAL A 340 33.75 -25.10 16.07
N SER A 341 34.42 -24.25 16.87
CA SER A 341 34.92 -22.93 16.42
C SER A 341 36.39 -22.94 15.95
N GLY A 342 37.11 -24.05 16.11
CA GLY A 342 38.46 -24.27 15.58
C GLY A 342 38.42 -24.91 14.22
#